data_994f197aafd266d2cbbef6a3b44b2e37
#
_entry.id   994f197aafd266d2cbbef6a3b44b2e37
#
_cell.length_a   1.000
_cell.length_b   1.000
_cell.length_c   1.000
_cell.angle_alpha   90.00
_cell.angle_beta   90.00
_cell.angle_gamma   90.00
#
_symmetry.space_group_name_H-M   'P 1'
#
loop_
_entity.id
_entity.type
_entity.pdbx_description
1 polymer ?
#
loop_
_entity_poly.entity_id
_entity_poly.type
_entity_poly.pdbx_seq_one_letter_code
_entity_poly.pdbx_strand_id
1 'polypeptide(L)'
;LTSLQNPEKSKNKVPSGSVNRESGLWSLIRQGMKSSGRSIETTRLESWAVPGVPDVLLCAESGRFSFLELKVVRDGSRKLALSAHQCAWLSRHAGSPSFVVVRDRSLAISVFDGAAAVDLRMDGFSAVAPLAVFEEPYDWEEFLKLTCPL
;
A
#
# COMPACT_ATOMS: atom_id res chain seq x y z
N LEU A 1 42.73 23.45 32.33
CA LEU A 1 42.65 23.14 30.89
C LEU A 1 41.63 22.02 30.69
N THR A 2 40.42 22.41 30.36
CA THR A 2 39.27 21.53 30.20
C THR A 2 39.19 21.10 28.74
N SER A 3 39.36 19.82 28.49
CA SER A 3 39.18 19.19 27.19
C SER A 3 37.68 19.11 26.83
N LEU A 4 37.27 19.77 25.79
CA LEU A 4 35.94 19.67 25.20
C LEU A 4 35.86 18.40 24.35
N GLN A 5 35.15 17.40 24.85
CA GLN A 5 34.79 16.22 24.07
C GLN A 5 33.68 16.59 23.10
N ASN A 6 33.95 16.39 21.83
CA ASN A 6 33.03 16.54 20.71
C ASN A 6 32.03 15.37 20.73
N PRO A 7 30.69 15.56 20.71
CA PRO A 7 29.75 14.47 20.63
C PRO A 7 29.74 13.92 19.19
N GLU A 8 30.12 12.68 19.06
CA GLU A 8 30.01 11.91 17.83
C GLU A 8 28.59 11.96 17.27
N LYS A 9 28.51 12.37 16.00
CA LYS A 9 27.29 12.30 15.20
C LYS A 9 26.88 10.85 15.06
N SER A 10 25.86 10.44 15.80
CA SER A 10 25.15 9.18 15.58
C SER A 10 24.64 9.15 14.14
N LYS A 11 25.29 8.35 13.33
CA LYS A 11 24.80 8.00 11.99
C LYS A 11 23.59 7.11 12.20
N ASN A 12 22.39 7.66 12.06
CA ASN A 12 21.15 6.89 11.95
C ASN A 12 21.27 5.96 10.73
N LYS A 13 21.70 4.74 10.99
CA LYS A 13 21.69 3.65 10.02
C LYS A 13 20.25 3.23 9.84
N VAL A 14 19.61 3.67 8.75
CA VAL A 14 18.28 3.19 8.34
C VAL A 14 18.36 1.65 8.23
N PRO A 15 17.52 0.90 8.96
CA PRO A 15 17.59 -0.56 8.90
C PRO A 15 17.25 -1.02 7.47
N SER A 16 18.11 -1.82 6.89
CA SER A 16 17.95 -2.40 5.55
C SER A 16 16.71 -3.30 5.39
N GLY A 17 15.91 -3.47 6.44
CA GLY A 17 14.64 -4.22 6.43
C GLY A 17 13.40 -3.42 6.05
N SER A 18 13.50 -2.08 5.84
CA SER A 18 12.31 -1.24 5.59
C SER A 18 11.76 -1.34 4.16
N VAL A 19 12.57 -1.76 3.20
CA VAL A 19 12.19 -1.84 1.78
C VAL A 19 11.16 -2.94 1.50
N ASN A 20 11.08 -3.95 2.37
CA ASN A 20 10.20 -5.12 2.22
C ASN A 20 9.00 -5.13 3.16
N ARG A 21 8.55 -3.96 3.64
CA ARG A 21 7.36 -3.81 4.48
C ARG A 21 6.33 -2.95 3.78
N GLU A 22 5.10 -2.93 4.29
CA GLU A 22 4.03 -2.05 3.79
C GLU A 22 4.45 -0.58 3.75
N SER A 23 5.28 -0.13 4.70
CA SER A 23 5.86 1.22 4.69
C SER A 23 6.78 1.46 3.49
N GLY A 24 7.55 0.45 3.06
CA GLY A 24 8.37 0.51 1.86
C GLY A 24 7.53 0.54 0.58
N LEU A 25 6.49 -0.26 0.51
CA LEU A 25 5.52 -0.22 -0.59
C LEU A 25 4.85 1.17 -0.67
N TRP A 26 4.43 1.73 0.46
CA TRP A 26 3.85 3.06 0.49
C TRP A 26 4.82 4.14 0.00
N SER A 27 6.07 4.09 0.43
CA SER A 27 7.11 5.03 -0.03
C SER A 27 7.31 4.95 -1.54
N LEU A 28 7.29 3.75 -2.11
CA LEU A 28 7.39 3.51 -3.55
C LEU A 28 6.21 4.12 -4.31
N ILE A 29 4.99 3.87 -3.85
CA ILE A 29 3.76 4.43 -4.44
C ILE A 29 3.79 5.96 -4.38
N ARG A 30 4.19 6.55 -3.24
CA ARG A 30 4.30 8.01 -3.10
C ARG A 30 5.29 8.63 -4.08
N GLN A 31 6.43 7.98 -4.31
CA GLN A 31 7.40 8.43 -5.32
C GLN A 31 6.79 8.37 -6.72
N GLY A 32 6.07 7.28 -7.02
CA GLY A 32 5.35 7.12 -8.29
C GLY A 32 4.30 8.20 -8.50
N MET A 33 3.52 8.53 -7.48
CA MET A 33 2.54 9.64 -7.54
C MET A 33 3.21 10.98 -7.85
N LYS A 34 4.34 11.26 -7.20
CA LYS A 34 5.10 12.50 -7.47
C LYS A 34 5.61 12.54 -8.91
N SER A 35 6.08 11.42 -9.44
CA SER A 35 6.59 11.34 -10.82
C SER A 35 5.50 11.52 -11.87
N SER A 36 4.25 11.20 -11.56
CA SER A 36 3.11 11.36 -12.47
C SER A 36 2.70 12.83 -12.69
N GLY A 37 3.15 13.74 -11.82
CA GLY A 37 2.76 15.15 -11.86
C GLY A 37 1.31 15.44 -11.46
N ARG A 38 0.54 14.42 -11.03
CA ARG A 38 -0.83 14.60 -10.56
C ARG A 38 -0.86 15.15 -9.13
N SER A 39 -1.84 16.02 -8.87
CA SER A 39 -2.10 16.58 -7.54
C SER A 39 -3.04 15.66 -6.77
N ILE A 40 -2.48 14.73 -5.99
CA ILE A 40 -3.23 13.77 -5.19
C ILE A 40 -2.91 14.01 -3.72
N GLU A 41 -3.94 14.29 -2.93
CA GLU A 41 -3.81 14.35 -1.47
C GLU A 41 -3.83 12.94 -0.89
N THR A 42 -2.92 12.69 0.04
CA THR A 42 -2.79 11.37 0.65
C THR A 42 -2.84 11.48 2.16
N THR A 43 -3.55 10.56 2.80
CA THR A 43 -3.62 10.44 4.26
C THR A 43 -3.37 9.01 4.68
N ARG A 44 -2.33 8.79 5.51
CA ARG A 44 -2.17 7.50 6.20
C ARG A 44 -3.22 7.40 7.29
N LEU A 45 -3.97 6.31 7.26
CA LEU A 45 -5.01 6.05 8.24
C LEU A 45 -4.47 5.09 9.29
N GLU A 46 -4.19 5.63 10.48
CA GLU A 46 -3.79 4.83 11.64
C GLU A 46 -4.96 4.81 12.62
N SER A 47 -5.89 3.90 12.40
CA SER A 47 -7.08 3.79 13.24
C SER A 47 -6.99 2.58 14.17
N TRP A 48 -6.62 2.82 15.41
CA TRP A 48 -6.76 1.86 16.50
C TRP A 48 -8.19 1.82 17.07
N ALA A 49 -8.97 2.87 16.85
CA ALA A 49 -10.34 2.98 17.34
C ALA A 49 -11.35 2.24 16.45
N VAL A 50 -11.09 2.14 15.16
CA VAL A 50 -11.93 1.41 14.19
C VAL A 50 -11.07 0.37 13.48
N PRO A 51 -11.09 -0.89 13.92
CA PRO A 51 -10.26 -1.92 13.32
C PRO A 51 -10.68 -2.22 11.88
N GLY A 52 -9.70 -2.48 11.02
CA GLY A 52 -9.92 -2.89 9.64
C GLY A 52 -10.02 -1.76 8.61
N VAL A 53 -9.92 -0.49 9.04
CA VAL A 53 -9.80 0.64 8.11
C VAL A 53 -8.55 0.46 7.25
N PRO A 54 -8.61 0.67 5.91
CA PRO A 54 -7.45 0.57 5.04
C PRO A 54 -6.32 1.53 5.41
N ASP A 55 -5.11 1.22 4.97
CA ASP A 55 -3.89 1.95 5.33
C ASP A 55 -3.84 3.38 4.83
N VAL A 56 -4.43 3.65 3.66
CA VAL A 56 -4.26 4.93 2.96
C VAL A 56 -5.58 5.40 2.39
N LEU A 57 -5.84 6.68 2.58
CA LEU A 57 -6.87 7.44 1.87
C LEU A 57 -6.20 8.30 0.78
N LEU A 58 -6.68 8.20 -0.44
CA LEU A 58 -6.33 9.07 -1.55
C LEU A 58 -7.50 10.00 -1.85
N CYS A 59 -7.20 11.26 -2.14
CA CYS A 59 -8.16 12.22 -2.67
C CYS A 59 -7.66 12.72 -4.03
N ALA A 60 -8.39 12.41 -5.08
CA ALA A 60 -8.08 12.87 -6.43
C ALA A 60 -8.37 14.37 -6.59
N GLU A 61 -7.86 14.96 -7.65
CA GLU A 61 -8.12 16.38 -8.02
C GLU A 61 -9.62 16.67 -8.19
N SER A 62 -10.38 15.67 -8.60
CA SER A 62 -11.86 15.74 -8.72
C SER A 62 -12.58 15.75 -7.37
N GLY A 63 -11.87 15.57 -6.25
CA GLY A 63 -12.45 15.39 -4.92
C GLY A 63 -12.95 13.97 -4.63
N ARG A 64 -12.72 13.02 -5.53
CA ARG A 64 -13.06 11.61 -5.30
C ARG A 64 -12.07 10.96 -4.34
N PHE A 65 -12.60 10.19 -3.41
CA PHE A 65 -11.81 9.40 -2.47
C PHE A 65 -11.65 7.96 -2.93
N SER A 66 -10.50 7.40 -2.66
CA SER A 66 -10.23 5.97 -2.77
C SER A 66 -9.39 5.48 -1.61
N PHE A 67 -9.44 4.18 -1.33
CA PHE A 67 -8.76 3.55 -0.21
C PHE A 67 -7.81 2.48 -0.70
N LEU A 68 -6.62 2.44 -0.12
CA LEU A 68 -5.64 1.38 -0.38
C LEU A 68 -5.32 0.62 0.91
N GLU A 69 -5.52 -0.69 0.89
CA GLU A 69 -4.95 -1.63 1.86
C GLU A 69 -3.65 -2.17 1.28
N LEU A 70 -2.54 -2.00 1.97
CA LEU A 70 -1.21 -2.37 1.48
C LEU A 70 -0.75 -3.68 2.08
N LYS A 71 -0.26 -4.59 1.23
CA LYS A 71 0.29 -5.88 1.66
C LYS A 71 1.59 -6.17 0.93
N VAL A 72 2.54 -6.73 1.67
CA VAL A 72 3.81 -7.21 1.11
C VAL A 72 3.97 -8.68 1.46
N VAL A 73 4.16 -9.51 0.44
CA VAL A 73 4.42 -10.94 0.57
C VAL A 73 5.91 -11.19 0.32
N ARG A 74 6.64 -11.65 1.34
CA ARG A 74 8.10 -11.80 1.31
C ARG A 74 8.57 -13.21 1.02
N ASP A 75 7.80 -14.16 1.44
CA ASP A 75 8.07 -15.59 1.26
C ASP A 75 7.29 -16.12 0.06
N GLY A 76 7.47 -17.39 -0.27
CA GLY A 76 6.68 -18.04 -1.31
C GLY A 76 5.22 -18.32 -0.91
N SER A 77 4.77 -17.73 0.20
CA SER A 77 3.38 -17.85 0.64
C SER A 77 2.45 -17.19 -0.36
N ARG A 78 1.36 -17.88 -0.68
CA ARG A 78 0.28 -17.35 -1.49
C ARG A 78 -0.81 -16.71 -0.65
N LYS A 79 -0.73 -16.85 0.68
CA LYS A 79 -1.72 -16.30 1.61
C LYS A 79 -1.42 -14.84 1.89
N LEU A 80 -2.47 -14.05 1.92
CA LEU A 80 -2.43 -12.65 2.35
C LEU A 80 -2.82 -12.52 3.81
N ALA A 81 -2.02 -11.77 4.55
CA ALA A 81 -2.29 -11.46 5.95
C ALA A 81 -3.36 -10.37 6.09
N LEU A 82 -4.55 -10.60 5.52
CA LEU A 82 -5.73 -9.76 5.75
C LEU A 82 -6.43 -10.22 7.03
N SER A 83 -6.67 -9.30 7.95
CA SER A 83 -7.44 -9.61 9.16
C SER A 83 -8.94 -9.75 8.86
N ALA A 84 -9.68 -10.40 9.76
CA ALA A 84 -11.13 -10.48 9.64
C ALA A 84 -11.78 -9.08 9.63
N HIS A 85 -11.23 -8.13 10.39
CA HIS A 85 -11.71 -6.75 10.41
C HIS A 85 -11.47 -6.02 9.09
N GLN A 86 -10.31 -6.21 8.46
CA GLN A 86 -10.01 -5.64 7.14
C GLN A 86 -10.95 -6.20 6.08
N CYS A 87 -11.17 -7.51 6.07
CA CYS A 87 -12.15 -8.14 5.16
C CYS A 87 -13.56 -7.61 5.39
N ALA A 88 -13.99 -7.48 6.64
CA ALA A 88 -15.31 -6.96 6.97
C ALA A 88 -15.48 -5.50 6.54
N TRP A 89 -14.47 -4.66 6.76
CA TRP A 89 -14.50 -3.26 6.33
C TRP A 89 -14.59 -3.15 4.80
N LEU A 90 -13.69 -3.82 4.09
CA LEU A 90 -13.66 -3.82 2.62
C LEU A 90 -14.94 -4.36 2.01
N SER A 91 -15.51 -5.43 2.58
CA SER A 91 -16.77 -6.00 2.10
C SER A 91 -17.96 -5.06 2.29
N ARG A 92 -18.03 -4.37 3.44
CA ARG A 92 -19.09 -3.37 3.68
C ARG A 92 -18.98 -2.16 2.76
N HIS A 93 -17.80 -1.86 2.26
CA HIS A 93 -17.53 -0.72 1.37
C HIS A 93 -17.28 -1.16 -0.09
N ALA A 94 -17.77 -2.33 -0.48
CA ALA A 94 -17.55 -2.89 -1.81
C ALA A 94 -18.06 -2.00 -2.97
N GLY A 95 -19.00 -1.10 -2.69
CA GLY A 95 -19.46 -0.09 -3.66
C GLY A 95 -18.59 1.16 -3.77
N SER A 96 -17.56 1.29 -2.90
CA SER A 96 -16.64 2.42 -2.90
C SER A 96 -15.32 2.04 -3.58
N PRO A 97 -14.58 3.01 -4.16
CA PRO A 97 -13.25 2.76 -4.69
C PRO A 97 -12.29 2.36 -3.57
N SER A 98 -12.15 1.07 -3.32
CA SER A 98 -11.24 0.49 -2.35
C SER A 98 -10.49 -0.68 -2.95
N PHE A 99 -9.18 -0.74 -2.70
CA PHE A 99 -8.27 -1.67 -3.36
C PHE A 99 -7.36 -2.35 -2.34
N VAL A 100 -7.01 -3.61 -2.62
CA VAL A 100 -5.91 -4.30 -1.95
C VAL A 100 -4.72 -4.29 -2.91
N VAL A 101 -3.62 -3.69 -2.49
CA VAL A 101 -2.40 -3.55 -3.28
C VAL A 101 -1.34 -4.46 -2.70
N VAL A 102 -0.91 -5.44 -3.47
CA VAL A 102 0.01 -6.49 -3.05
C VAL A 102 1.31 -6.38 -3.82
N ARG A 103 2.44 -6.24 -3.12
CA ARG A 103 3.76 -6.41 -3.70
C ARG A 103 4.30 -7.77 -3.31
N ASP A 104 4.61 -8.59 -4.30
CA ASP A 104 5.12 -9.93 -4.07
C ASP A 104 6.66 -9.99 -4.14
N ARG A 105 7.21 -11.19 -3.99
CA ARG A 105 8.65 -11.46 -4.02
C ARG A 105 9.30 -11.12 -5.37
N SER A 106 8.55 -11.18 -6.48
CA SER A 106 9.04 -10.80 -7.81
C SER A 106 9.12 -9.28 -8.02
N LEU A 107 8.72 -8.51 -7.01
CA LEU A 107 8.57 -7.07 -7.02
C LEU A 107 7.37 -6.58 -7.85
N ALA A 108 6.57 -7.47 -8.41
CA ALA A 108 5.33 -7.09 -9.07
C ALA A 108 4.32 -6.52 -8.05
N ILE A 109 3.59 -5.51 -8.49
CA ILE A 109 2.50 -4.89 -7.74
C ILE A 109 1.18 -5.32 -8.37
N SER A 110 0.41 -6.11 -7.65
CA SER A 110 -0.93 -6.53 -8.06
C SER A 110 -1.98 -5.70 -7.35
N VAL A 111 -2.97 -5.21 -8.09
CA VAL A 111 -4.08 -4.43 -7.55
C VAL A 111 -5.35 -5.25 -7.65
N PHE A 112 -6.01 -5.45 -6.53
CA PHE A 112 -7.28 -6.18 -6.43
C PHE A 112 -8.40 -5.25 -6.01
N ASP A 113 -9.61 -5.54 -6.45
CA ASP A 113 -10.80 -4.90 -5.92
C ASP A 113 -10.95 -5.22 -4.42
N GLY A 114 -11.29 -4.24 -3.61
CA GLY A 114 -11.52 -4.44 -2.18
C GLY A 114 -12.63 -5.45 -1.89
N ALA A 115 -13.61 -5.58 -2.78
CA ALA A 115 -14.67 -6.59 -2.68
C ALA A 115 -14.14 -8.05 -2.69
N ALA A 116 -12.93 -8.28 -3.21
CA ALA A 116 -12.29 -9.60 -3.24
C ALA A 116 -11.54 -9.95 -1.94
N ALA A 117 -11.57 -9.12 -0.91
CA ALA A 117 -10.76 -9.28 0.30
C ALA A 117 -10.97 -10.63 1.00
N VAL A 118 -12.19 -11.13 1.07
CA VAL A 118 -12.48 -12.44 1.68
C VAL A 118 -11.83 -13.57 0.88
N ASP A 119 -11.97 -13.56 -0.44
CA ASP A 119 -11.37 -14.58 -1.31
C ASP A 119 -9.85 -14.51 -1.27
N LEU A 120 -9.27 -13.30 -1.25
CA LEU A 120 -7.84 -13.10 -1.07
C LEU A 120 -7.31 -13.69 0.24
N ARG A 121 -8.06 -13.53 1.33
CA ARG A 121 -7.71 -14.09 2.62
C ARG A 121 -7.79 -15.61 2.65
N MET A 122 -8.87 -16.17 2.08
CA MET A 122 -9.17 -17.61 2.14
C MET A 122 -8.33 -18.42 1.15
N ASP A 123 -8.23 -17.95 -0.09
CA ASP A 123 -7.67 -18.69 -1.23
C ASP A 123 -6.28 -18.20 -1.65
N GLY A 124 -5.88 -17.01 -1.18
CA GLY A 124 -4.61 -16.39 -1.53
C GLY A 124 -4.66 -15.55 -2.80
N PHE A 125 -3.66 -14.68 -2.96
CA PHE A 125 -3.65 -13.71 -4.07
C PHE A 125 -3.39 -14.32 -5.45
N SER A 126 -2.88 -15.53 -5.56
CA SER A 126 -2.69 -16.21 -6.85
C SER A 126 -3.95 -16.91 -7.36
N ALA A 127 -4.96 -17.12 -6.49
CA ALA A 127 -6.24 -17.74 -6.86
C ALA A 127 -7.31 -16.70 -7.25
N VAL A 128 -7.05 -15.42 -7.00
CA VAL A 128 -7.97 -14.31 -7.31
C VAL A 128 -7.40 -13.52 -8.48
N ALA A 129 -8.24 -13.19 -9.47
CA ALA A 129 -7.81 -12.36 -10.59
C ALA A 129 -7.60 -10.91 -10.12
N PRO A 130 -6.41 -10.32 -10.32
CA PRO A 130 -6.19 -8.91 -10.06
C PRO A 130 -6.87 -8.06 -11.12
N LEU A 131 -7.16 -6.80 -10.78
CA LEU A 131 -7.58 -5.78 -11.76
C LEU A 131 -6.43 -5.40 -12.69
N ALA A 132 -5.22 -5.34 -12.16
CA ALA A 132 -3.99 -5.10 -12.92
C ALA A 132 -2.77 -5.62 -12.16
N VAL A 133 -1.70 -5.90 -12.91
CA VAL A 133 -0.37 -6.22 -12.40
C VAL A 133 0.63 -5.28 -13.03
N PHE A 134 1.48 -4.68 -12.20
CA PHE A 134 2.53 -3.74 -12.62
C PHE A 134 3.90 -4.32 -12.30
N GLU A 135 4.75 -4.42 -13.30
CA GLU A 135 6.14 -4.86 -13.17
C GLU A 135 7.08 -3.65 -13.31
N GLU A 136 8.31 -3.78 -12.85
CA GLU A 136 9.32 -2.72 -13.02
C GLU A 136 9.77 -2.60 -14.48
N PRO A 137 9.88 -1.38 -15.01
CA PRO A 137 9.55 -0.08 -14.41
C PRO A 137 8.03 0.12 -14.35
N TYR A 138 7.53 0.50 -13.15
CA TYR A 138 6.09 0.61 -12.94
C TYR A 138 5.47 1.76 -13.74
N ASP A 139 4.35 1.49 -14.39
CA ASP A 139 3.51 2.52 -15.01
C ASP A 139 2.61 3.16 -13.94
N TRP A 140 3.13 4.21 -13.32
CA TRP A 140 2.43 4.92 -12.26
C TRP A 140 1.21 5.68 -12.74
N GLU A 141 1.19 6.09 -14.00
CA GLU A 141 0.02 6.76 -14.56
C GLU A 141 -1.16 5.78 -14.69
N GLU A 142 -0.92 4.59 -15.23
CA GLU A 142 -1.95 3.54 -15.30
C GLU A 142 -2.35 3.04 -13.91
N PHE A 143 -1.40 2.93 -12.97
CA PHE A 143 -1.71 2.60 -11.58
C PHE A 143 -2.67 3.63 -10.97
N LEU A 144 -2.43 4.92 -11.19
CA LEU A 144 -3.27 5.99 -10.65
C LEU A 144 -4.61 6.12 -11.37
N LYS A 145 -4.67 5.87 -12.67
CA LYS A 145 -5.96 5.78 -13.39
C LYS A 145 -6.88 4.72 -12.79
N LEU A 146 -6.30 3.61 -12.35
CA LEU A 146 -7.05 2.53 -11.72
C LEU A 146 -7.44 2.86 -10.28
N THR A 147 -6.49 3.30 -9.47
CA THR A 147 -6.66 3.42 -8.02
C THR A 147 -7.14 4.79 -7.56
N CYS A 148 -6.95 5.81 -8.36
CA CYS A 148 -7.32 7.20 -8.06
C CYS A 148 -7.84 7.89 -9.33
N PRO A 149 -8.97 7.45 -9.90
CA PRO A 149 -9.49 8.01 -11.15
C PRO A 149 -9.84 9.50 -10.99
N LEU A 150 -9.70 10.24 -12.07
CA LEU A 150 -10.04 11.67 -12.18
C LEU A 150 -11.54 11.92 -11.97
#